data_7ffa3d3aa918c242f29c6e344811f762
#
_entry.id   7ffa3d3aa918c242f29c6e344811f762
#
_cell.length_a   1.000
_cell.length_b   1.000
_cell.length_c   1.000
_cell.angle_alpha   90.00
_cell.angle_beta   90.00
_cell.angle_gamma   90.00
#
_symmetry.space_group_name_H-M   'P 1'
#
loop_
_entity.id
_entity.type
_entity.pdbx_description
1 polymer ?
#
loop_
_entity_poly.entity_id
_entity_poly.type
_entity_poly.pdbx_seq_one_letter_code
_entity_poly.pdbx_strand_id
1 'polypeptide(L)'
;MRNFEKSKSSPLSYVCITTTLNNTIINVTDMDGNTLLWASAGSVGFKGSKRSTSYASQATAEKVARNCLFRNLVRVHIKFKGVGYGKEAALRGLQTSGLQIKKIEDLTRIPFNGCRQKKRRRL
;
A
#
# COMPACT_ATOMS: atom_id res chain seq x y z
N MET A 1 -17.90 -9.16 19.99
CA MET A 1 -19.08 -8.38 19.55
C MET A 1 -18.79 -6.90 19.38
N ARG A 2 -18.14 -6.24 20.34
CA ARG A 2 -17.82 -4.81 20.22
C ARG A 2 -16.98 -4.44 19.00
N ASN A 3 -16.05 -5.29 18.59
CA ASN A 3 -15.21 -5.03 17.42
C ASN A 3 -15.95 -5.18 16.09
N PHE A 4 -16.98 -6.00 16.04
CA PHE A 4 -17.77 -6.22 14.83
C PHE A 4 -18.70 -5.04 14.53
N GLU A 5 -19.28 -4.44 15.54
CA GLU A 5 -20.13 -3.25 15.40
C GLU A 5 -19.33 -2.02 15.01
N LYS A 6 -18.14 -1.84 15.60
CA LYS A 6 -17.22 -0.77 15.22
C LYS A 6 -16.78 -0.86 13.78
N SER A 7 -16.59 -2.08 13.25
CA SER A 7 -16.17 -2.25 11.86
C SER A 7 -17.25 -1.85 10.86
N LYS A 8 -18.52 -2.00 11.22
CA LYS A 8 -19.63 -1.60 10.35
C LYS A 8 -19.84 -0.08 10.31
N SER A 9 -19.51 0.61 11.39
CA SER A 9 -19.67 2.06 11.49
C SER A 9 -18.44 2.85 11.07
N SER A 10 -17.30 2.19 10.81
CA SER A 10 -16.09 2.88 10.41
C SER A 10 -16.21 3.41 8.98
N PRO A 11 -15.64 4.60 8.70
CA PRO A 11 -15.67 5.14 7.35
C PRO A 11 -14.83 4.27 6.40
N LEU A 12 -15.20 4.26 5.13
CA LEU A 12 -14.43 3.59 4.08
C LEU A 12 -13.21 4.45 3.74
N SER A 13 -12.05 3.80 3.64
CA SER A 13 -10.80 4.47 3.30
C SER A 13 -10.15 3.79 2.10
N TYR A 14 -9.36 4.53 1.33
CA TYR A 14 -8.55 3.96 0.27
C TYR A 14 -7.14 3.70 0.78
N VAL A 15 -6.63 2.51 0.53
CA VAL A 15 -5.23 2.15 0.77
C VAL A 15 -4.56 2.02 -0.59
N CYS A 16 -3.72 3.01 -0.93
CA CYS A 16 -2.99 3.02 -2.19
C CYS A 16 -1.60 2.42 -1.96
N ILE A 17 -1.32 1.31 -2.63
CA ILE A 17 -0.04 0.63 -2.56
C ILE A 17 0.70 0.90 -3.87
N THR A 18 1.75 1.70 -3.78
CA THR A 18 2.62 2.01 -4.93
C THR A 18 3.89 1.20 -4.80
N THR A 19 4.14 0.31 -5.75
CA THR A 19 5.35 -0.51 -5.76
C THR A 19 6.24 -0.12 -6.92
N THR A 20 7.53 -0.06 -6.64
CA THR A 20 8.57 0.07 -7.66
C THR A 20 9.52 -1.11 -7.51
N LEU A 21 10.52 -1.21 -8.39
CA LEU A 21 11.53 -2.25 -8.30
C LEU A 21 12.36 -2.14 -7.02
N ASN A 22 12.42 -0.95 -6.42
CA ASN A 22 13.30 -0.68 -5.29
C ASN A 22 12.58 -0.29 -4.00
N ASN A 23 11.28 -0.09 -4.02
CA ASN A 23 10.56 0.41 -2.85
C ASN A 23 9.07 0.06 -2.90
N THR A 24 8.43 0.17 -1.74
CA THR A 24 6.97 0.07 -1.60
C THR A 24 6.51 1.23 -0.72
N ILE A 25 5.52 1.97 -1.21
CA ILE A 25 4.93 3.09 -0.48
C ILE A 25 3.45 2.80 -0.30
N ILE A 26 2.96 2.89 0.92
CA ILE A 26 1.54 2.68 1.23
C ILE A 26 0.98 3.98 1.77
N ASN A 27 -0.09 4.45 1.16
CA ASN A 27 -0.76 5.69 1.50
C ASN A 27 -2.23 5.41 1.80
N VAL A 28 -2.72 5.89 2.93
CA VAL A 28 -4.12 5.75 3.31
C VAL A 28 -4.81 7.10 3.18
N THR A 29 -5.88 7.13 2.40
CA THR A 29 -6.64 8.35 2.15
C THR A 29 -8.10 8.15 2.50
N ASP A 30 -8.82 9.26 2.69
CA ASP A 30 -10.27 9.23 2.78
C ASP A 30 -10.90 9.13 1.38
N MET A 31 -12.23 9.18 1.32
CA MET A 31 -12.97 9.09 0.04
C MET A 31 -12.73 10.30 -0.85
N ASP A 32 -12.34 11.43 -0.29
CA ASP A 32 -12.06 12.66 -1.03
C ASP A 32 -10.63 12.74 -1.53
N GLY A 33 -9.77 11.82 -1.13
CA GLY A 33 -8.37 11.76 -1.56
C GLY A 33 -7.38 12.43 -0.61
N ASN A 34 -7.84 12.91 0.55
CA ASN A 34 -6.95 13.50 1.55
C ASN A 34 -6.15 12.42 2.27
N THR A 35 -4.83 12.57 2.33
CA THR A 35 -3.95 11.61 2.99
C THR A 35 -4.14 11.65 4.51
N LEU A 36 -4.48 10.51 5.09
CA LEU A 36 -4.65 10.36 6.53
C LEU A 36 -3.38 9.84 7.20
N LEU A 37 -2.73 8.87 6.58
CA LEU A 37 -1.45 8.34 7.04
C LEU A 37 -0.72 7.67 5.88
N TRP A 38 0.60 7.47 6.07
CA TRP A 38 1.43 6.82 5.06
C TRP A 38 2.61 6.12 5.71
N ALA A 39 3.21 5.20 5.00
CA ALA A 39 4.49 4.60 5.36
C ALA A 39 5.16 4.06 4.10
N SER A 40 6.47 3.96 4.14
CA SER A 40 7.26 3.34 3.09
C SER A 40 8.26 2.36 3.69
N ALA A 41 8.85 1.52 2.86
CA ALA A 41 9.88 0.59 3.34
C ALA A 41 11.05 1.35 3.98
N GLY A 42 11.40 2.52 3.43
CA GLY A 42 12.44 3.38 4.02
C GLY A 42 12.04 3.95 5.37
N SER A 43 10.79 4.37 5.54
CA SER A 43 10.32 4.95 6.81
C SER A 43 10.19 3.91 7.92
N VAL A 44 10.05 2.64 7.59
CA VAL A 44 9.98 1.53 8.56
C VAL A 44 11.37 1.08 9.04
N GLY A 45 12.43 1.55 8.39
CA GLY A 45 13.81 1.29 8.80
C GLY A 45 14.65 0.49 7.83
N PHE A 46 14.09 0.04 6.71
CA PHE A 46 14.87 -0.65 5.67
C PHE A 46 15.68 0.35 4.86
N LYS A 47 16.91 -0.02 4.53
CA LYS A 47 17.83 0.85 3.80
C LYS A 47 18.38 0.15 2.55
N GLY A 48 18.66 0.93 1.51
CA GLY A 48 19.29 0.45 0.29
C GLY A 48 18.45 -0.63 -0.40
N SER A 49 19.08 -1.72 -0.83
CA SER A 49 18.43 -2.82 -1.54
C SER A 49 17.43 -3.60 -0.68
N LYS A 50 17.50 -3.49 0.64
CA LYS A 50 16.56 -4.16 1.54
C LYS A 50 15.13 -3.64 1.41
N ARG A 51 14.94 -2.41 0.93
CA ARG A 51 13.62 -1.83 0.69
C ARG A 51 12.84 -2.54 -0.42
N SER A 52 13.53 -3.23 -1.32
CA SER A 52 12.91 -3.95 -2.44
C SER A 52 12.41 -5.34 -2.08
N THR A 53 12.66 -5.81 -0.86
CA THR A 53 12.31 -7.16 -0.44
C THR A 53 10.82 -7.29 -0.13
N SER A 54 10.29 -8.51 -0.29
CA SER A 54 8.90 -8.81 0.09
C SER A 54 8.68 -8.63 1.59
N TYR A 55 9.68 -8.96 2.40
CA TYR A 55 9.62 -8.77 3.85
C TYR A 55 9.44 -7.29 4.20
N ALA A 56 10.16 -6.39 3.53
CA ALA A 56 10.02 -4.95 3.73
C ALA A 56 8.60 -4.47 3.40
N SER A 57 8.02 -4.94 2.31
CA SER A 57 6.66 -4.61 1.92
C SER A 57 5.63 -5.10 2.94
N GLN A 58 5.79 -6.31 3.43
CA GLN A 58 4.92 -6.87 4.46
C GLN A 58 5.02 -6.08 5.77
N ALA A 59 6.22 -5.76 6.21
CA ALA A 59 6.44 -4.98 7.44
C ALA A 59 5.83 -3.58 7.33
N THR A 60 5.95 -2.94 6.16
CA THR A 60 5.33 -1.64 5.88
C THR A 60 3.80 -1.73 5.98
N ALA A 61 3.22 -2.76 5.37
CA ALA A 61 1.78 -2.98 5.39
C ALA A 61 1.27 -3.25 6.80
N GLU A 62 1.98 -4.03 7.58
CA GLU A 62 1.62 -4.30 8.98
C GLU A 62 1.65 -3.04 9.83
N LYS A 63 2.63 -2.18 9.63
CA LYS A 63 2.71 -0.90 10.33
C LYS A 63 1.52 0.00 9.97
N VAL A 64 1.22 0.14 8.68
CA VAL A 64 0.08 0.92 8.21
C VAL A 64 -1.24 0.37 8.77
N ALA A 65 -1.41 -0.95 8.75
CA ALA A 65 -2.62 -1.59 9.26
C ALA A 65 -2.83 -1.34 10.76
N ARG A 66 -1.76 -1.42 11.55
CA ARG A 66 -1.84 -1.11 12.98
C ARG A 66 -2.27 0.34 13.21
N ASN A 67 -1.72 1.27 12.45
CA ASN A 67 -2.09 2.68 12.55
C ASN A 67 -3.53 2.93 12.09
N CYS A 68 -4.00 2.22 11.06
CA CYS A 68 -5.38 2.28 10.63
C CYS A 68 -6.34 1.78 11.70
N LEU A 69 -6.04 0.65 12.33
CA LEU A 69 -6.85 0.10 13.41
C LEU A 69 -6.90 1.04 14.61
N PHE A 70 -5.78 1.66 14.92
CA PHE A 70 -5.70 2.64 16.01
C PHE A 70 -6.62 3.84 15.76
N ARG A 71 -6.75 4.28 14.49
CA ARG A 71 -7.63 5.38 14.09
C ARG A 71 -9.04 4.93 13.72
N ASN A 72 -9.39 3.68 13.96
CA ASN A 72 -10.68 3.09 13.61
C ASN A 72 -10.99 3.11 12.10
N LEU A 73 -9.96 3.00 11.27
CA LEU A 73 -10.08 2.90 9.81
C LEU A 73 -10.03 1.41 9.42
N VAL A 74 -11.11 0.68 9.65
CA VAL A 74 -11.13 -0.78 9.50
C VAL A 74 -11.53 -1.22 8.10
N ARG A 75 -12.45 -0.50 7.46
CA ARG A 75 -12.95 -0.83 6.12
C ARG A 75 -12.10 -0.13 5.06
N VAL A 76 -11.52 -0.90 4.15
CA VAL A 76 -10.59 -0.35 3.17
C VAL A 76 -10.86 -0.89 1.76
N HIS A 77 -10.65 -0.03 0.78
CA HIS A 77 -10.47 -0.40 -0.63
C HIS A 77 -8.99 -0.32 -0.95
N ILE A 78 -8.45 -1.36 -1.53
CA ILE A 78 -7.03 -1.41 -1.89
C ILE A 78 -6.87 -1.08 -3.36
N LYS A 79 -5.96 -0.15 -3.66
CA LYS A 79 -5.59 0.23 -5.02
C LYS A 79 -4.10 -0.02 -5.22
N PHE A 80 -3.77 -0.88 -6.16
CA PHE A 80 -2.38 -1.15 -6.53
C PHE A 80 -1.95 -0.25 -7.67
N LYS A 81 -0.72 0.23 -7.60
CA LYS A 81 -0.06 0.95 -8.69
C LYS A 81 1.39 0.51 -8.80
N GLY A 82 1.86 0.36 -10.02
CA GLY A 82 3.26 0.10 -10.29
C GLY A 82 3.59 -1.37 -10.50
N VAL A 83 4.86 -1.60 -10.81
CA VAL A 83 5.43 -2.91 -11.09
C VAL A 83 6.48 -3.22 -10.04
N GLY A 84 6.32 -4.33 -9.35
CA GLY A 84 7.27 -4.73 -8.30
C GLY A 84 6.80 -5.98 -7.58
N TYR A 85 7.68 -6.53 -6.78
CA TYR A 85 7.41 -7.79 -6.07
C TYR A 85 6.66 -7.60 -4.75
N GLY A 86 6.42 -6.35 -4.35
CA GLY A 86 5.85 -6.04 -3.04
C GLY A 86 4.33 -6.12 -2.92
N LYS A 87 3.60 -6.24 -4.03
CA LYS A 87 2.13 -6.18 -4.03
C LYS A 87 1.50 -7.25 -3.17
N GLU A 88 1.86 -8.51 -3.40
CA GLU A 88 1.27 -9.64 -2.69
C GLU A 88 1.65 -9.66 -1.20
N ALA A 89 2.90 -9.33 -0.91
CA ALA A 89 3.39 -9.26 0.46
C ALA A 89 2.68 -8.16 1.24
N ALA A 90 2.49 -6.99 0.63
CA ALA A 90 1.75 -5.89 1.23
C ALA A 90 0.28 -6.27 1.48
N LEU A 91 -0.35 -6.92 0.51
CA LEU A 91 -1.73 -7.38 0.67
C LEU A 91 -1.85 -8.37 1.84
N ARG A 92 -0.94 -9.34 1.93
CA ARG A 92 -0.91 -10.28 3.05
C ARG A 92 -0.75 -9.58 4.40
N GLY A 93 0.15 -8.60 4.46
CA GLY A 93 0.35 -7.82 5.69
C GLY A 93 -0.91 -7.09 6.13
N LEU A 94 -1.65 -6.51 5.19
CA LEU A 94 -2.92 -5.84 5.48
C LEU A 94 -3.99 -6.83 5.93
N GLN A 95 -4.10 -8.00 5.30
CA GLN A 95 -5.08 -9.02 5.64
C GLN A 95 -4.84 -9.61 7.03
N THR A 96 -3.60 -9.96 7.34
CA THR A 96 -3.25 -10.59 8.61
C THR A 96 -3.43 -9.66 9.80
N SER A 97 -3.38 -8.37 9.57
CA SER A 97 -3.52 -7.36 10.64
C SER A 97 -4.98 -7.05 11.00
N GLY A 98 -5.95 -7.64 10.31
CA GLY A 98 -7.36 -7.54 10.69
C GLY A 98 -8.16 -6.46 9.98
N LEU A 99 -7.63 -5.82 8.94
CA LEU A 99 -8.40 -4.88 8.12
C LEU A 99 -9.46 -5.62 7.28
N GLN A 100 -10.63 -5.01 7.14
CA GLN A 100 -11.67 -5.52 6.26
C GLN A 100 -11.48 -4.96 4.85
N ILE A 101 -11.01 -5.82 3.96
CA ILE A 101 -10.78 -5.45 2.56
C ILE A 101 -12.09 -5.66 1.80
N LYS A 102 -12.66 -4.57 1.29
CA LYS A 102 -13.92 -4.60 0.55
C LYS A 102 -13.74 -4.74 -0.95
N LYS A 103 -12.65 -4.19 -1.49
CA LYS A 103 -12.38 -4.20 -2.92
C LYS A 103 -10.88 -4.09 -3.17
N ILE A 104 -10.41 -4.77 -4.21
CA ILE A 104 -9.02 -4.69 -4.66
C ILE A 104 -9.04 -4.29 -6.13
N GLU A 105 -8.34 -3.21 -6.47
CA GLU A 105 -8.22 -2.73 -7.84
C GLU A 105 -6.74 -2.57 -8.21
N ASP A 106 -6.39 -2.94 -9.43
CA ASP A 106 -5.07 -2.65 -9.99
C ASP A 106 -5.20 -1.47 -10.95
N LEU A 107 -4.62 -0.33 -10.59
CA LEU A 107 -4.69 0.90 -11.36
C LEU A 107 -3.34 1.25 -11.99
N THR A 108 -2.48 0.27 -12.24
CA THR A 108 -1.20 0.48 -12.88
C THR A 108 -1.39 1.11 -14.26
N ARG A 109 -0.79 2.26 -14.46
CA ARG A 109 -0.87 2.97 -15.73
C ARG A 109 0.11 2.38 -16.74
N ILE A 110 -0.41 2.03 -17.91
CA ILE A 110 0.38 1.51 -19.01
C ILE A 110 0.32 2.52 -20.16
N PRO A 111 1.46 3.07 -20.61
CA PRO A 111 1.43 4.03 -21.71
C PRO A 111 1.04 3.34 -23.03
N PHE A 112 0.20 4.00 -23.79
CA PHE A 112 -0.11 3.58 -25.16
C PHE A 112 0.87 4.29 -26.11
N ASN A 113 2.04 3.69 -26.33
CA ASN A 113 3.09 4.26 -27.18
C ASN A 113 3.61 5.64 -26.73
N GLY A 114 3.57 5.97 -25.47
CA GLY A 114 3.91 7.26 -24.91
C GLY A 114 5.28 7.83 -25.32
N CYS A 115 5.96 8.47 -24.41
CA CYS A 115 7.27 9.06 -24.67
C CYS A 115 8.32 8.01 -24.96
N ARG A 116 9.25 8.33 -25.87
CA ARG A 116 10.39 7.45 -26.18
C ARG A 116 11.20 7.22 -24.91
N GLN A 117 11.52 5.96 -24.66
CA GLN A 117 12.35 5.61 -23.51
C GLN A 117 13.78 6.12 -23.67
N LYS A 118 14.45 6.37 -22.55
CA LYS A 118 15.86 6.75 -22.57
C LYS A 118 16.70 5.64 -23.19
N LYS A 119 17.72 6.04 -23.93
CA LYS A 119 18.66 5.07 -24.52
C LYS A 119 19.58 4.47 -23.47
N ARG A 120 20.16 3.32 -23.80
CA ARG A 120 21.18 2.68 -22.97
C ARG A 120 22.35 3.65 -22.77
N ARG A 121 22.86 3.71 -21.55
CA ARG A 121 24.03 4.54 -21.24
C ARG A 121 25.27 4.03 -21.99
N ARG A 122 26.03 4.96 -22.52
CA ARG A 122 27.35 4.66 -23.09
C ARG A 122 28.36 4.63 -21.96
N LEU A 123 28.98 3.49 -21.78
CA LEU A 123 30.01 3.29 -20.74
C LEU A 123 31.39 3.18 -21.38
#